data_b6c7990d5cc623ffd01d8d8ac7f8a6c7
#
_entry.id   b6c7990d5cc623ffd01d8d8ac7f8a6c7
#
_cell.length_a   1.000
_cell.length_b   1.000
_cell.length_c   1.000
_cell.angle_alpha   90.00
_cell.angle_beta   90.00
_cell.angle_gamma   90.00
#
_symmetry.space_group_name_H-M   'P 1'
#
loop_
_entity.id
_entity.type
_entity.pdbx_description
1 polymer ?
#
loop_
_entity_poly.entity_id
_entity_poly.type
_entity_poly.pdbx_seq_one_letter_code
_entity_poly.pdbx_strand_id
1 'polypeptide(L)'
;MLGFLIPTIAQTNPEKAIYLKNQAIELMDNGNIEESLKLLQQAHELDPNNILIPYEIAFAYQLAKDYDKSIEVTKPLLKHKDVFDQVYQLIGNSYDLMGDKDKAIQYYDKGLKKFPNSGKLYLEKGIVLASKEMWNEALDSWEKGIAADPTHSSNYYYASIVLSQTNEKIWGIYYGEIFINLEPNSERTKTISKLIYDTYKACLPIKDNSWHQAFSEKATNISFGSIKNFKLSFETVHTLTMEKACKDVDPKFTINNLITIRKQFLTNWNEDRAKYYPNVIFEYHNLLSDNNMFDQYFYWLLKDGSLSEFDK
;
A
#
# COMPACT_ATOMS: atom_id res chain seq x y z
N MET A 1 -17.96 16.24 -64.86
CA MET A 1 -17.26 15.15 -64.18
C MET A 1 -17.15 15.51 -62.73
N LEU A 2 -18.04 14.95 -61.88
CA LEU A 2 -17.95 15.09 -60.43
C LEU A 2 -17.05 13.97 -59.94
N GLY A 3 -15.83 14.33 -59.50
CA GLY A 3 -14.92 13.38 -58.86
C GLY A 3 -15.42 13.07 -57.44
N PHE A 4 -15.89 11.87 -57.21
CA PHE A 4 -16.12 11.33 -55.88
C PHE A 4 -14.76 11.14 -55.23
N LEU A 5 -14.44 12.00 -54.24
CA LEU A 5 -13.38 11.74 -53.27
C LEU A 5 -13.85 10.56 -52.39
N ILE A 6 -13.39 9.37 -52.70
CA ILE A 6 -13.51 8.23 -51.80
C ILE A 6 -12.57 8.50 -50.63
N PRO A 7 -13.08 8.58 -49.37
CA PRO A 7 -12.20 8.68 -48.23
C PRO A 7 -11.34 7.40 -48.23
N THR A 8 -10.02 7.56 -48.30
CA THR A 8 -9.08 6.49 -48.05
C THR A 8 -9.27 6.02 -46.63
N ILE A 9 -9.92 4.89 -46.44
CA ILE A 9 -9.94 4.19 -45.15
C ILE A 9 -8.48 3.86 -44.86
N ALA A 10 -7.92 4.52 -43.86
CA ALA A 10 -6.56 4.20 -43.41
C ALA A 10 -6.54 2.72 -43.07
N GLN A 11 -5.62 1.99 -43.67
CA GLN A 11 -5.48 0.55 -43.43
C GLN A 11 -5.01 0.35 -42.01
N THR A 12 -5.84 -0.21 -41.13
CA THR A 12 -5.48 -0.50 -39.74
C THR A 12 -4.34 -1.53 -39.70
N ASN A 13 -3.36 -1.28 -38.88
CA ASN A 13 -2.26 -2.22 -38.62
C ASN A 13 -1.99 -2.31 -37.14
N PRO A 14 -2.78 -3.10 -36.39
CA PRO A 14 -2.69 -3.22 -34.95
C PRO A 14 -1.31 -3.69 -34.44
N GLU A 15 -0.64 -4.59 -35.15
CA GLU A 15 0.69 -5.07 -34.74
C GLU A 15 1.72 -3.93 -34.76
N LYS A 16 1.72 -3.15 -35.85
CA LYS A 16 2.60 -1.97 -35.97
C LYS A 16 2.21 -0.90 -34.92
N ALA A 17 0.92 -0.72 -34.62
CA ALA A 17 0.46 0.20 -33.60
C ALA A 17 1.00 -0.19 -32.18
N ILE A 18 0.91 -1.47 -31.84
CA ILE A 18 1.46 -2.00 -30.58
C ILE A 18 2.98 -1.81 -30.53
N TYR A 19 3.69 -2.08 -31.60
CA TYR A 19 5.14 -1.88 -31.68
C TYR A 19 5.52 -0.40 -31.42
N LEU A 20 4.86 0.55 -32.12
CA LEU A 20 5.11 1.98 -31.93
C LEU A 20 4.75 2.44 -30.51
N LYS A 21 3.63 1.96 -29.95
CA LYS A 21 3.26 2.25 -28.57
C LYS A 21 4.35 1.79 -27.59
N ASN A 22 4.89 0.59 -27.74
CA ASN A 22 5.94 0.08 -26.86
C ASN A 22 7.23 0.91 -26.97
N GLN A 23 7.65 1.28 -28.17
CA GLN A 23 8.78 2.19 -28.37
C GLN A 23 8.54 3.57 -27.71
N ALA A 24 7.30 4.07 -27.81
CA ALA A 24 6.93 5.33 -27.17
C ALA A 24 7.01 5.27 -25.64
N ILE A 25 6.65 4.14 -25.04
CA ILE A 25 6.80 3.92 -23.58
C ILE A 25 8.29 3.95 -23.19
N GLU A 26 9.16 3.28 -23.94
CA GLU A 26 10.61 3.33 -23.72
C GLU A 26 11.16 4.78 -23.81
N LEU A 27 10.65 5.57 -24.76
CA LEU A 27 11.03 6.99 -24.87
C LEU A 27 10.54 7.80 -23.68
N MET A 28 9.34 7.56 -23.15
CA MET A 28 8.83 8.20 -21.93
C MET A 28 9.70 7.88 -20.73
N ASP A 29 10.09 6.62 -20.55
CA ASP A 29 10.94 6.17 -19.46
C ASP A 29 12.33 6.84 -19.50
N ASN A 30 12.80 7.19 -20.69
CA ASN A 30 14.03 7.93 -20.92
C ASN A 30 13.85 9.47 -20.93
N GLY A 31 12.65 9.97 -20.64
CA GLY A 31 12.34 11.40 -20.60
C GLY A 31 12.11 12.09 -21.94
N ASN A 32 12.09 11.32 -23.05
CA ASN A 32 11.91 11.84 -24.41
C ASN A 32 10.41 11.96 -24.78
N ILE A 33 9.68 12.80 -24.04
CA ILE A 33 8.21 12.86 -24.10
C ILE A 33 7.70 13.34 -25.47
N GLU A 34 8.34 14.32 -26.10
CA GLU A 34 7.90 14.85 -27.41
C GLU A 34 7.99 13.80 -28.53
N GLU A 35 9.04 12.99 -28.54
CA GLU A 35 9.22 11.93 -29.51
C GLU A 35 8.26 10.77 -29.25
N SER A 36 8.01 10.45 -27.98
CA SER A 36 7.00 9.49 -27.56
C SER A 36 5.62 9.89 -28.09
N LEU A 37 5.19 11.14 -27.89
CA LEU A 37 3.90 11.64 -28.39
C LEU A 37 3.77 11.49 -29.91
N LYS A 38 4.83 11.71 -30.69
CA LYS A 38 4.81 11.50 -32.14
C LYS A 38 4.57 10.03 -32.53
N LEU A 39 5.23 9.10 -31.82
CA LEU A 39 5.03 7.66 -32.08
C LEU A 39 3.64 7.20 -31.64
N LEU A 40 3.14 7.70 -30.50
CA LEU A 40 1.80 7.39 -30.02
C LEU A 40 0.71 7.90 -30.96
N GLN A 41 0.90 9.09 -31.57
CA GLN A 41 -0.02 9.61 -32.59
C GLN A 41 -0.06 8.70 -33.81
N GLN A 42 1.10 8.26 -34.31
CA GLN A 42 1.17 7.30 -35.43
C GLN A 42 0.52 5.96 -35.07
N ALA A 43 0.73 5.49 -33.83
CA ALA A 43 0.11 4.27 -33.34
C ALA A 43 -1.43 4.41 -33.30
N HIS A 44 -1.95 5.55 -32.87
CA HIS A 44 -3.39 5.81 -32.80
C HIS A 44 -4.03 5.87 -34.22
N GLU A 45 -3.34 6.43 -35.17
CA GLU A 45 -3.80 6.42 -36.61
C GLU A 45 -3.90 5.00 -37.16
N LEU A 46 -3.01 4.08 -36.74
CA LEU A 46 -2.98 2.69 -37.18
C LEU A 46 -4.00 1.80 -36.47
N ASP A 47 -4.35 2.12 -35.20
CA ASP A 47 -5.33 1.39 -34.38
C ASP A 47 -6.16 2.35 -33.54
N PRO A 48 -7.12 3.08 -34.11
CA PRO A 48 -7.90 4.09 -33.41
C PRO A 48 -8.87 3.52 -32.37
N ASN A 49 -9.14 2.22 -32.40
CA ASN A 49 -10.04 1.57 -31.43
C ASN A 49 -9.32 1.04 -30.17
N ASN A 50 -8.01 1.12 -30.12
CA ASN A 50 -7.22 0.63 -29.01
C ASN A 50 -7.17 1.69 -27.89
N ILE A 51 -7.90 1.45 -26.82
CA ILE A 51 -7.98 2.37 -25.67
C ILE A 51 -6.63 2.64 -25.00
N LEU A 52 -5.68 1.70 -25.08
CA LEU A 52 -4.37 1.84 -24.42
C LEU A 52 -3.53 2.96 -25.07
N ILE A 53 -3.68 3.20 -26.37
CA ILE A 53 -2.87 4.21 -27.06
C ILE A 53 -3.24 5.64 -26.60
N PRO A 54 -4.51 6.08 -26.64
CA PRO A 54 -4.87 7.39 -26.10
C PRO A 54 -4.67 7.49 -24.57
N TYR A 55 -4.70 6.38 -23.83
CA TYR A 55 -4.29 6.37 -22.44
C TYR A 55 -2.80 6.74 -22.28
N GLU A 56 -1.90 6.13 -23.07
CA GLU A 56 -0.47 6.47 -23.05
C GLU A 56 -0.21 7.91 -23.55
N ILE A 57 -0.96 8.41 -24.54
CA ILE A 57 -0.90 9.83 -24.95
C ILE A 57 -1.22 10.74 -23.76
N ALA A 58 -2.27 10.44 -23.04
CA ALA A 58 -2.68 11.23 -21.88
C ALA A 58 -1.64 11.15 -20.76
N PHE A 59 -1.03 9.99 -20.55
CA PHE A 59 0.04 9.80 -19.57
C PHE A 59 1.31 10.58 -19.97
N ALA A 60 1.66 10.58 -21.26
CA ALA A 60 2.75 11.41 -21.78
C ALA A 60 2.51 12.91 -21.52
N TYR A 61 1.28 13.41 -21.73
CA TYR A 61 0.92 14.78 -21.38
C TYR A 61 1.04 15.05 -19.87
N GLN A 62 0.66 14.09 -19.02
CA GLN A 62 0.84 14.24 -17.56
C GLN A 62 2.32 14.35 -17.20
N LEU A 63 3.19 13.52 -17.80
CA LEU A 63 4.65 13.60 -17.61
C LEU A 63 5.23 14.93 -18.11
N ALA A 64 4.68 15.47 -19.20
CA ALA A 64 5.01 16.81 -19.72
C ALA A 64 4.44 17.95 -18.84
N LYS A 65 3.69 17.63 -17.78
CA LYS A 65 2.97 18.57 -16.90
C LYS A 65 1.86 19.37 -17.61
N ASP A 66 1.42 18.92 -18.78
CA ASP A 66 0.26 19.45 -19.49
C ASP A 66 -1.01 18.70 -19.01
N TYR A 67 -1.40 18.98 -17.79
CA TYR A 67 -2.49 18.25 -17.10
C TYR A 67 -3.83 18.49 -17.79
N ASP A 68 -4.06 19.67 -18.36
CA ASP A 68 -5.30 19.97 -19.08
C ASP A 68 -5.45 19.06 -20.31
N LYS A 69 -4.41 18.90 -21.12
CA LYS A 69 -4.44 17.96 -22.26
C LYS A 69 -4.54 16.51 -21.80
N SER A 70 -3.84 16.12 -20.73
CA SER A 70 -3.98 14.78 -20.16
C SER A 70 -5.45 14.48 -19.83
N ILE A 71 -6.14 15.40 -19.17
CA ILE A 71 -7.56 15.27 -18.82
C ILE A 71 -8.44 15.28 -20.07
N GLU A 72 -8.18 16.16 -21.05
CA GLU A 72 -8.92 16.25 -22.30
C GLU A 72 -8.90 14.93 -23.05
N VAL A 73 -7.72 14.32 -23.21
CA VAL A 73 -7.55 13.04 -23.91
C VAL A 73 -8.13 11.88 -23.11
N THR A 74 -8.05 11.89 -21.79
CA THR A 74 -8.48 10.77 -20.94
C THR A 74 -10.00 10.73 -20.75
N LYS A 75 -10.69 11.88 -20.63
CA LYS A 75 -12.13 11.92 -20.37
C LYS A 75 -13.02 11.13 -21.34
N PRO A 76 -12.79 11.16 -22.66
CA PRO A 76 -13.54 10.33 -23.60
C PRO A 76 -13.43 8.83 -23.31
N LEU A 77 -12.30 8.36 -22.78
CA LEU A 77 -12.03 6.95 -22.48
C LEU A 77 -12.96 6.40 -21.40
N LEU A 78 -13.50 7.24 -20.53
CA LEU A 78 -14.47 6.84 -19.50
C LEU A 78 -15.73 6.16 -20.07
N LYS A 79 -16.07 6.43 -21.34
CA LYS A 79 -17.20 5.84 -22.05
C LYS A 79 -16.82 4.62 -22.89
N HIS A 80 -15.54 4.31 -22.97
CA HIS A 80 -15.08 3.16 -23.76
C HIS A 80 -15.54 1.84 -23.11
N LYS A 81 -15.90 0.86 -23.94
CA LYS A 81 -16.36 -0.46 -23.44
C LYS A 81 -15.31 -1.19 -22.60
N ASP A 82 -14.05 -1.03 -22.96
CA ASP A 82 -12.88 -1.67 -22.32
C ASP A 82 -12.18 -0.72 -21.32
N VAL A 83 -12.89 0.28 -20.76
CA VAL A 83 -12.33 1.19 -19.76
C VAL A 83 -11.84 0.41 -18.53
N PHE A 84 -10.71 0.84 -17.97
CA PHE A 84 -10.04 0.24 -16.82
C PHE A 84 -9.78 1.30 -15.72
N ASP A 85 -9.38 0.86 -14.53
CA ASP A 85 -9.29 1.72 -13.34
C ASP A 85 -8.23 2.82 -13.46
N GLN A 86 -7.09 2.56 -14.16
CA GLN A 86 -6.05 3.57 -14.36
C GLN A 86 -6.53 4.79 -15.17
N VAL A 87 -7.61 4.67 -15.96
CA VAL A 87 -8.22 5.83 -16.65
C VAL A 87 -8.76 6.83 -15.62
N TYR A 88 -9.40 6.35 -14.56
CA TYR A 88 -9.87 7.20 -13.46
C TYR A 88 -8.72 7.72 -12.63
N GLN A 89 -7.72 6.89 -12.37
CA GLN A 89 -6.49 7.25 -11.66
C GLN A 89 -5.79 8.42 -12.36
N LEU A 90 -5.57 8.32 -13.67
CA LEU A 90 -4.87 9.34 -14.46
C LEU A 90 -5.57 10.70 -14.42
N ILE A 91 -6.92 10.72 -14.53
CA ILE A 91 -7.68 11.97 -14.40
C ILE A 91 -7.57 12.52 -12.96
N GLY A 92 -7.72 11.65 -11.96
CA GLY A 92 -7.60 12.04 -10.56
C GLY A 92 -6.23 12.64 -10.26
N ASN A 93 -5.16 11.93 -10.65
CA ASN A 93 -3.78 12.39 -10.46
C ASN A 93 -3.53 13.72 -11.17
N SER A 94 -4.06 13.91 -12.39
CA SER A 94 -3.94 15.20 -13.10
C SER A 94 -4.60 16.34 -12.34
N TYR A 95 -5.80 16.13 -11.77
CA TYR A 95 -6.44 17.14 -10.92
C TYR A 95 -5.69 17.41 -9.63
N ASP A 96 -5.14 16.38 -8.98
CA ASP A 96 -4.31 16.55 -7.78
C ASP A 96 -3.05 17.38 -8.07
N LEU A 97 -2.35 17.07 -9.17
CA LEU A 97 -1.17 17.82 -9.64
C LEU A 97 -1.47 19.27 -10.02
N MET A 98 -2.72 19.57 -10.43
CA MET A 98 -3.23 20.93 -10.61
C MET A 98 -3.64 21.61 -9.29
N GLY A 99 -3.63 20.89 -8.17
CA GLY A 99 -4.08 21.38 -6.86
C GLY A 99 -5.58 21.27 -6.60
N ASP A 100 -6.38 20.73 -7.53
CA ASP A 100 -7.81 20.51 -7.37
C ASP A 100 -8.07 19.13 -6.69
N LYS A 101 -7.72 19.06 -5.42
CA LYS A 101 -7.82 17.84 -4.61
C LYS A 101 -9.24 17.29 -4.52
N ASP A 102 -10.25 18.16 -4.53
CA ASP A 102 -11.65 17.75 -4.45
C ASP A 102 -12.11 17.03 -5.72
N LYS A 103 -11.69 17.53 -6.89
CA LYS A 103 -11.96 16.82 -8.15
C LYS A 103 -11.16 15.51 -8.25
N ALA A 104 -9.92 15.48 -7.76
CA ALA A 104 -9.14 14.25 -7.70
C ALA A 104 -9.91 13.16 -6.94
N ILE A 105 -10.34 13.44 -5.70
CA ILE A 105 -11.15 12.52 -4.88
C ILE A 105 -12.42 12.09 -5.61
N GLN A 106 -13.13 13.02 -6.27
CA GLN A 106 -14.35 12.70 -7.02
C GLN A 106 -14.10 11.70 -8.15
N TYR A 107 -12.96 11.80 -8.86
CA TYR A 107 -12.62 10.85 -9.92
C TYR A 107 -12.19 9.50 -9.39
N TYR A 108 -11.45 9.43 -8.28
CA TYR A 108 -11.17 8.17 -7.60
C TYR A 108 -12.46 7.49 -7.12
N ASP A 109 -13.39 8.24 -6.52
CA ASP A 109 -14.70 7.70 -6.09
C ASP A 109 -15.57 7.20 -7.26
N LYS A 110 -15.55 7.89 -8.42
CA LYS A 110 -16.20 7.40 -9.64
C LYS A 110 -15.56 6.10 -10.12
N GLY A 111 -14.23 6.02 -10.07
CA GLY A 111 -13.48 4.83 -10.42
C GLY A 111 -13.81 3.66 -9.48
N LEU A 112 -13.81 3.89 -8.18
CA LEU A 112 -14.12 2.88 -7.15
C LEU A 112 -15.55 2.35 -7.22
N LYS A 113 -16.52 3.16 -7.68
CA LYS A 113 -17.87 2.66 -7.96
C LYS A 113 -17.89 1.63 -9.09
N LYS A 114 -17.00 1.74 -10.07
CA LYS A 114 -16.92 0.82 -11.22
C LYS A 114 -15.92 -0.31 -10.97
N PHE A 115 -14.84 -0.03 -10.26
CA PHE A 115 -13.74 -0.94 -9.95
C PHE A 115 -13.50 -1.00 -8.43
N PRO A 116 -14.43 -1.62 -7.67
CA PRO A 116 -14.37 -1.61 -6.20
C PRO A 116 -13.16 -2.36 -5.63
N ASN A 117 -12.51 -3.19 -6.44
CA ASN A 117 -11.31 -3.95 -6.04
C ASN A 117 -10.00 -3.29 -6.48
N SER A 118 -10.02 -2.02 -6.91
CA SER A 118 -8.78 -1.32 -7.30
C SER A 118 -8.02 -0.80 -6.08
N GLY A 119 -7.01 -1.54 -5.61
CA GLY A 119 -6.10 -1.08 -4.56
C GLY A 119 -5.39 0.23 -4.90
N LYS A 120 -5.14 0.47 -6.21
CA LYS A 120 -4.52 1.71 -6.71
C LYS A 120 -5.39 2.95 -6.48
N LEU A 121 -6.69 2.86 -6.78
CA LEU A 121 -7.60 3.99 -6.59
C LEU A 121 -7.79 4.33 -5.10
N TYR A 122 -7.85 3.33 -4.24
CA TYR A 122 -7.86 3.53 -2.79
C TYR A 122 -6.56 4.18 -2.31
N LEU A 123 -5.42 3.74 -2.85
CA LEU A 123 -4.11 4.32 -2.54
C LEU A 123 -4.08 5.82 -2.83
N GLU A 124 -4.38 6.19 -4.09
CA GLU A 124 -4.31 7.59 -4.52
C GLU A 124 -5.29 8.48 -3.75
N LYS A 125 -6.51 7.98 -3.54
CA LYS A 125 -7.49 8.69 -2.70
C LYS A 125 -6.96 8.93 -1.29
N GLY A 126 -6.36 7.94 -0.67
CA GLY A 126 -5.75 8.07 0.66
C GLY A 126 -4.62 9.08 0.69
N ILE A 127 -3.74 9.11 -0.33
CA ILE A 127 -2.65 10.09 -0.45
C ILE A 127 -3.22 11.52 -0.52
N VAL A 128 -4.23 11.75 -1.35
CA VAL A 128 -4.85 13.07 -1.48
C VAL A 128 -5.55 13.48 -0.19
N LEU A 129 -6.25 12.56 0.49
CA LEU A 129 -6.87 12.83 1.79
C LEU A 129 -5.83 13.18 2.85
N ALA A 130 -4.72 12.46 2.92
CA ALA A 130 -3.60 12.75 3.84
C ALA A 130 -2.99 14.14 3.55
N SER A 131 -2.85 14.53 2.28
CA SER A 131 -2.37 15.86 1.90
C SER A 131 -3.35 17.00 2.25
N LYS A 132 -4.60 16.66 2.62
CA LYS A 132 -5.60 17.56 3.20
C LYS A 132 -5.67 17.45 4.73
N GLU A 133 -4.75 16.71 5.36
CA GLU A 133 -4.71 16.43 6.80
C GLU A 133 -5.94 15.63 7.31
N MET A 134 -6.68 14.98 6.41
CA MET A 134 -7.82 14.12 6.72
C MET A 134 -7.33 12.69 7.02
N TRP A 135 -6.57 12.54 8.10
CA TRP A 135 -5.80 11.32 8.41
C TRP A 135 -6.67 10.08 8.65
N ASN A 136 -7.84 10.25 9.29
CA ASN A 136 -8.74 9.13 9.55
C ASN A 136 -9.34 8.59 8.25
N GLU A 137 -9.76 9.48 7.35
CA GLU A 137 -10.31 9.12 6.05
C GLU A 137 -9.23 8.55 5.12
N ALA A 138 -8.01 9.05 5.23
CA ALA A 138 -6.85 8.51 4.50
C ALA A 138 -6.58 7.07 4.92
N LEU A 139 -6.51 6.81 6.23
CA LEU A 139 -6.31 5.47 6.79
C LEU A 139 -7.44 4.53 6.38
N ASP A 140 -8.71 4.95 6.51
CA ASP A 140 -9.89 4.17 6.06
C ASP A 140 -9.79 3.82 4.55
N SER A 141 -9.28 4.75 3.73
CA SER A 141 -9.07 4.49 2.31
C SER A 141 -8.00 3.41 2.08
N TRP A 142 -6.84 3.50 2.74
CA TRP A 142 -5.78 2.50 2.59
C TRP A 142 -6.20 1.13 3.14
N GLU A 143 -6.90 1.06 4.27
CA GLU A 143 -7.42 -0.20 4.81
C GLU A 143 -8.46 -0.86 3.88
N LYS A 144 -9.33 -0.06 3.24
CA LYS A 144 -10.21 -0.55 2.18
C LYS A 144 -9.41 -1.04 0.96
N GLY A 145 -8.32 -0.35 0.62
CA GLY A 145 -7.40 -0.77 -0.42
C GLY A 145 -6.72 -2.11 -0.10
N ILE A 146 -6.30 -2.33 1.15
CA ILE A 146 -5.77 -3.61 1.64
C ILE A 146 -6.82 -4.72 1.52
N ALA A 147 -8.05 -4.45 1.93
CA ALA A 147 -9.14 -5.43 1.84
C ALA A 147 -9.52 -5.76 0.38
N ALA A 148 -9.45 -4.77 -0.52
CA ALA A 148 -9.80 -4.91 -1.92
C ALA A 148 -8.71 -5.60 -2.76
N ASP A 149 -7.45 -5.27 -2.50
CA ASP A 149 -6.26 -5.84 -3.15
C ASP A 149 -5.14 -6.05 -2.12
N PRO A 150 -5.12 -7.21 -1.45
CA PRO A 150 -4.11 -7.53 -0.44
C PRO A 150 -2.67 -7.61 -0.97
N THR A 151 -2.48 -7.63 -2.28
CA THR A 151 -1.15 -7.70 -2.91
C THR A 151 -0.55 -6.33 -3.18
N HIS A 152 -1.33 -5.26 -3.05
CA HIS A 152 -0.88 -3.90 -3.32
C HIS A 152 -0.11 -3.31 -2.13
N SER A 153 1.21 -3.48 -2.12
CA SER A 153 2.13 -3.13 -1.01
C SER A 153 1.98 -1.70 -0.49
N SER A 154 1.73 -0.73 -1.38
CA SER A 154 1.72 0.69 -1.02
C SER A 154 0.60 1.07 -0.03
N ASN A 155 -0.55 0.38 -0.02
CA ASN A 155 -1.59 0.63 0.97
C ASN A 155 -1.09 0.27 2.40
N TYR A 156 -0.38 -0.85 2.54
CA TYR A 156 0.25 -1.24 3.82
C TYR A 156 1.34 -0.25 4.25
N TYR A 157 2.13 0.25 3.30
CA TYR A 157 3.19 1.22 3.56
C TYR A 157 2.64 2.47 4.25
N TYR A 158 1.62 3.11 3.65
CA TYR A 158 1.06 4.34 4.21
C TYR A 158 0.27 4.09 5.50
N ALA A 159 -0.51 3.02 5.57
CA ALA A 159 -1.23 2.63 6.78
C ALA A 159 -0.25 2.36 7.95
N SER A 160 0.86 1.67 7.70
CA SER A 160 1.91 1.42 8.70
C SER A 160 2.50 2.70 9.27
N ILE A 161 2.86 3.66 8.39
CA ILE A 161 3.45 4.94 8.82
C ILE A 161 2.49 5.70 9.72
N VAL A 162 1.23 5.84 9.31
CA VAL A 162 0.24 6.60 10.09
C VAL A 162 -0.04 5.93 11.43
N LEU A 163 -0.32 4.63 11.42
CA LEU A 163 -0.67 3.90 12.64
C LEU A 163 0.48 3.83 13.66
N SER A 164 1.73 3.79 13.20
CA SER A 164 2.89 3.83 14.09
C SER A 164 3.01 5.14 14.87
N GLN A 165 2.38 6.22 14.39
CA GLN A 165 2.35 7.52 15.06
C GLN A 165 1.08 7.74 15.91
N THR A 166 0.13 6.81 15.87
CA THR A 166 -1.10 6.85 16.67
C THR A 166 -0.90 6.08 17.98
N ASN A 167 -1.98 5.96 18.75
CA ASN A 167 -2.04 5.11 19.94
C ASN A 167 -2.40 3.64 19.62
N GLU A 168 -2.54 3.30 18.33
CA GLU A 168 -2.85 1.95 17.81
C GLU A 168 -1.63 1.35 17.06
N LYS A 169 -0.44 1.44 17.70
CA LYS A 169 0.86 1.11 17.11
C LYS A 169 1.00 -0.34 16.67
N ILE A 170 0.25 -1.24 17.31
CA ILE A 170 0.23 -2.68 16.95
C ILE A 170 -0.05 -2.89 15.46
N TRP A 171 -1.01 -2.16 14.90
CA TRP A 171 -1.38 -2.29 13.50
C TRP A 171 -0.32 -1.68 12.57
N GLY A 172 0.35 -0.61 13.04
CA GLY A 172 1.51 -0.05 12.34
C GLY A 172 2.63 -1.07 12.16
N ILE A 173 2.93 -1.86 13.20
CA ILE A 173 3.92 -2.95 13.15
C ILE A 173 3.49 -4.02 12.15
N TYR A 174 2.25 -4.52 12.23
CA TYR A 174 1.80 -5.64 11.39
C TYR A 174 1.63 -5.25 9.93
N TYR A 175 1.08 -4.07 9.64
CA TYR A 175 1.02 -3.60 8.26
C TYR A 175 2.42 -3.36 7.68
N GLY A 176 3.35 -2.85 8.48
CA GLY A 176 4.74 -2.69 8.07
C GLY A 176 5.42 -4.03 7.78
N GLU A 177 5.18 -5.04 8.59
CA GLU A 177 5.70 -6.39 8.37
C GLU A 177 5.16 -7.01 7.07
N ILE A 178 3.85 -6.89 6.80
CA ILE A 178 3.26 -7.34 5.53
C ILE A 178 3.88 -6.58 4.35
N PHE A 179 4.02 -5.25 4.48
CA PHE A 179 4.66 -4.43 3.44
C PHE A 179 6.06 -4.94 3.09
N ILE A 180 6.93 -5.19 4.09
CA ILE A 180 8.31 -5.67 3.86
C ILE A 180 8.32 -7.02 3.14
N ASN A 181 7.38 -7.92 3.46
CA ASN A 181 7.26 -9.21 2.76
C ASN A 181 6.79 -9.06 1.31
N LEU A 182 5.92 -8.09 1.02
CA LEU A 182 5.45 -7.80 -0.34
C LEU A 182 6.49 -7.03 -1.18
N GLU A 183 7.34 -6.24 -0.53
CA GLU A 183 8.33 -5.38 -1.18
C GLU A 183 9.69 -5.45 -0.47
N PRO A 184 10.45 -6.54 -0.60
CA PRO A 184 11.60 -6.84 0.29
C PRO A 184 12.88 -6.03 0.02
N ASN A 185 13.03 -5.36 -1.13
CA ASN A 185 14.31 -4.81 -1.61
C ASN A 185 14.24 -3.35 -2.09
N SER A 186 13.34 -2.54 -1.55
CA SER A 186 13.23 -1.12 -1.91
C SER A 186 13.80 -0.20 -0.82
N GLU A 187 14.02 1.08 -1.12
CA GLU A 187 14.37 2.07 -0.09
C GLU A 187 13.24 2.23 0.94
N ARG A 188 11.99 2.04 0.52
CA ARG A 188 10.84 2.04 1.43
C ARG A 188 10.91 0.90 2.44
N THR A 189 11.48 -0.25 2.05
CA THR A 189 11.68 -1.40 2.95
C THR A 189 12.60 -1.02 4.10
N LYS A 190 13.71 -0.32 3.84
CA LYS A 190 14.61 0.18 4.89
C LYS A 190 13.90 1.13 5.85
N THR A 191 13.09 2.04 5.29
CA THR A 191 12.29 2.99 6.08
C THR A 191 11.34 2.25 7.03
N ILE A 192 10.62 1.26 6.55
CA ILE A 192 9.65 0.50 7.35
C ILE A 192 10.35 -0.45 8.33
N SER A 193 11.46 -1.08 7.95
CA SER A 193 12.29 -1.90 8.86
C SER A 193 12.70 -1.08 10.10
N LYS A 194 13.24 0.13 9.86
CA LYS A 194 13.56 1.06 10.95
C LYS A 194 12.33 1.49 11.74
N LEU A 195 11.22 1.80 11.07
CA LEU A 195 9.98 2.22 11.71
C LEU A 195 9.45 1.13 12.65
N ILE A 196 9.44 -0.14 12.22
CA ILE A 196 8.98 -1.28 13.03
C ILE A 196 9.88 -1.41 14.28
N TYR A 197 11.20 -1.35 14.12
CA TYR A 197 12.14 -1.41 15.24
C TYR A 197 11.87 -0.30 16.27
N ASP A 198 11.80 0.94 15.81
CA ASP A 198 11.55 2.12 16.67
C ASP A 198 10.17 2.01 17.33
N THR A 199 9.17 1.49 16.62
CA THR A 199 7.81 1.30 17.14
C THR A 199 7.80 0.21 18.25
N TYR A 200 8.48 -0.92 18.05
CA TYR A 200 8.63 -1.93 19.12
C TYR A 200 9.31 -1.33 20.35
N LYS A 201 10.37 -0.55 20.16
CA LYS A 201 11.09 0.11 21.25
C LYS A 201 10.18 1.08 22.00
N ALA A 202 9.34 1.82 21.32
CA ALA A 202 8.36 2.71 21.92
C ALA A 202 7.22 1.95 22.64
N CYS A 203 6.81 0.80 22.09
CA CYS A 203 5.75 -0.04 22.64
C CYS A 203 6.17 -0.89 23.85
N LEU A 204 7.47 -1.10 24.05
CA LEU A 204 8.05 -1.89 25.12
C LEU A 204 8.99 -1.05 26.00
N PRO A 205 8.49 0.02 26.65
CA PRO A 205 9.32 0.83 27.54
C PRO A 205 9.71 0.03 28.77
N ILE A 206 10.94 0.30 29.28
CA ILE A 206 11.46 -0.30 30.51
C ILE A 206 11.36 0.73 31.63
N LYS A 207 10.64 0.38 32.69
CA LYS A 207 10.49 1.19 33.91
C LYS A 207 10.64 0.29 35.13
N ASP A 208 11.31 0.79 36.17
CA ASP A 208 11.51 0.04 37.43
C ASP A 208 12.05 -1.38 37.19
N ASN A 209 13.01 -1.51 36.27
CA ASN A 209 13.61 -2.78 35.84
C ASN A 209 12.58 -3.82 35.34
N SER A 210 11.50 -3.35 34.73
CA SER A 210 10.42 -4.19 34.20
C SER A 210 9.94 -3.71 32.83
N TRP A 211 9.46 -4.65 31.99
CA TRP A 211 8.81 -4.33 30.73
C TRP A 211 7.40 -3.77 30.95
N HIS A 212 7.06 -2.73 30.22
CA HIS A 212 5.73 -2.18 30.14
C HIS A 212 5.19 -2.28 28.71
N GLN A 213 3.87 -2.16 28.55
CA GLN A 213 3.18 -2.33 27.26
C GLN A 213 2.50 -1.03 26.85
N ALA A 214 2.70 -0.60 25.59
CA ALA A 214 2.11 0.60 25.00
C ALA A 214 1.73 0.38 23.52
N PHE A 215 1.16 -0.79 23.21
CA PHE A 215 0.83 -1.17 21.83
C PHE A 215 -0.48 -0.54 21.33
N SER A 216 -1.47 -0.37 22.21
CA SER A 216 -2.78 0.16 21.87
C SER A 216 -3.48 0.75 23.10
N GLU A 217 -4.11 1.91 22.94
CA GLU A 217 -4.99 2.48 23.97
C GLU A 217 -6.32 1.73 24.08
N LYS A 218 -6.80 1.12 23.02
CA LYS A 218 -8.01 0.29 23.04
C LYS A 218 -7.86 -0.92 23.96
N ALA A 219 -6.63 -1.36 24.19
CA ALA A 219 -6.33 -2.47 25.12
C ALA A 219 -6.69 -2.16 26.57
N THR A 220 -6.70 -0.89 26.97
CA THR A 220 -6.98 -0.44 28.35
C THR A 220 -8.45 -0.10 28.57
N ASN A 221 -9.23 0.10 27.52
CA ASN A 221 -10.64 0.50 27.59
C ASN A 221 -11.58 -0.72 27.56
N ILE A 222 -11.60 -1.51 28.63
CA ILE A 222 -12.54 -2.62 28.78
C ILE A 222 -13.91 -2.05 29.16
N SER A 223 -14.79 -1.88 28.17
CA SER A 223 -16.19 -1.53 28.40
C SER A 223 -16.99 -2.78 28.73
N PHE A 224 -17.47 -2.90 29.96
CA PHE A 224 -18.34 -3.99 30.44
C PHE A 224 -19.81 -3.83 29.97
N GLY A 225 -20.02 -3.44 28.70
CA GLY A 225 -21.36 -3.38 28.10
C GLY A 225 -21.93 -4.77 27.80
N SER A 226 -23.01 -5.14 28.46
CA SER A 226 -23.84 -6.35 28.30
C SER A 226 -23.10 -7.70 28.23
N ILE A 227 -23.16 -8.43 29.32
CA ILE A 227 -22.41 -9.66 29.67
C ILE A 227 -22.71 -10.91 28.80
N LYS A 228 -23.64 -10.88 27.84
CA LYS A 228 -24.08 -12.12 27.16
C LYS A 228 -23.14 -12.68 26.09
N ASN A 229 -22.23 -11.87 25.50
CA ASN A 229 -21.22 -12.33 24.53
C ASN A 229 -19.94 -11.48 24.61
N PHE A 230 -19.35 -11.37 25.79
CA PHE A 230 -18.15 -10.56 25.99
C PHE A 230 -16.93 -11.23 25.31
N LYS A 231 -16.54 -10.71 24.16
CA LYS A 231 -15.28 -11.02 23.46
C LYS A 231 -14.36 -9.82 23.65
N LEU A 232 -13.20 -10.04 24.25
CA LEU A 232 -12.15 -9.01 24.32
C LEU A 232 -11.75 -8.57 22.89
N SER A 233 -11.32 -7.33 22.72
CA SER A 233 -10.75 -6.89 21.44
C SER A 233 -9.43 -7.60 21.17
N PHE A 234 -9.04 -7.67 19.90
CA PHE A 234 -7.74 -8.24 19.51
C PHE A 234 -6.60 -7.51 20.24
N GLU A 235 -6.65 -6.19 20.31
CA GLU A 235 -5.65 -5.35 20.94
C GLU A 235 -5.49 -5.68 22.44
N THR A 236 -6.60 -5.87 23.14
CA THR A 236 -6.58 -6.28 24.56
C THR A 236 -5.94 -7.65 24.73
N VAL A 237 -6.37 -8.63 23.93
CA VAL A 237 -5.83 -10.00 24.00
C VAL A 237 -4.34 -10.02 23.64
N HIS A 238 -3.95 -9.25 22.61
CA HIS A 238 -2.56 -9.10 22.22
C HIS A 238 -1.71 -8.53 23.38
N THR A 239 -2.16 -7.44 23.99
CA THR A 239 -1.44 -6.80 25.09
C THR A 239 -1.25 -7.72 26.27
N LEU A 240 -2.31 -8.43 26.71
CA LEU A 240 -2.22 -9.43 27.79
C LEU A 240 -1.27 -10.59 27.45
N THR A 241 -1.28 -11.05 26.20
CA THR A 241 -0.37 -12.12 25.76
C THR A 241 1.07 -11.63 25.70
N MET A 242 1.28 -10.38 25.27
CA MET A 242 2.60 -9.75 25.25
C MET A 242 3.15 -9.52 26.67
N GLU A 243 2.30 -9.10 27.62
CA GLU A 243 2.68 -8.97 29.01
C GLU A 243 3.17 -10.30 29.59
N LYS A 244 2.44 -11.39 29.34
CA LYS A 244 2.86 -12.75 29.73
C LYS A 244 4.20 -13.13 29.08
N ALA A 245 4.40 -12.76 27.80
CA ALA A 245 5.62 -13.09 27.07
C ALA A 245 6.87 -12.31 27.54
N CYS A 246 6.69 -11.14 28.13
CA CYS A 246 7.81 -10.33 28.65
C CYS A 246 8.29 -10.75 30.05
N LYS A 247 7.49 -11.53 30.80
CA LYS A 247 7.65 -11.74 32.23
C LYS A 247 9.02 -12.28 32.66
N ASP A 248 9.56 -13.22 31.88
CA ASP A 248 10.81 -13.92 32.19
C ASP A 248 11.97 -13.50 31.28
N VAL A 249 11.84 -12.35 30.60
CA VAL A 249 12.89 -11.82 29.71
C VAL A 249 13.57 -10.63 30.39
N ASP A 250 14.90 -10.64 30.41
CA ASP A 250 15.70 -9.53 30.94
C ASP A 250 15.25 -8.20 30.35
N PRO A 251 14.89 -7.18 31.17
CA PRO A 251 14.37 -5.90 30.70
C PRO A 251 15.47 -5.02 30.08
N LYS A 252 15.98 -5.47 28.93
CA LYS A 252 16.92 -4.76 28.08
C LYS A 252 16.45 -4.84 26.62
N PHE A 253 16.21 -3.71 26.00
CA PHE A 253 15.78 -3.70 24.62
C PHE A 253 16.95 -4.06 23.69
N THR A 254 16.93 -5.29 23.18
CA THR A 254 17.83 -5.84 22.17
C THR A 254 17.01 -6.66 21.19
N ILE A 255 17.53 -6.89 19.97
CA ILE A 255 16.84 -7.75 18.99
C ILE A 255 16.69 -9.17 19.54
N ASN A 256 17.70 -9.72 20.22
CA ASN A 256 17.63 -11.04 20.83
C ASN A 256 16.50 -11.17 21.85
N ASN A 257 16.35 -10.19 22.75
CA ASN A 257 15.27 -10.18 23.71
C ASN A 257 13.91 -10.01 23.03
N LEU A 258 13.82 -9.17 21.99
CA LEU A 258 12.60 -9.03 21.20
C LEU A 258 12.22 -10.33 20.49
N ILE A 259 13.18 -11.04 19.90
CA ILE A 259 12.96 -12.38 19.31
C ILE A 259 12.43 -13.35 20.37
N THR A 260 13.06 -13.37 21.55
CA THR A 260 12.62 -14.23 22.67
C THR A 260 11.19 -13.91 23.10
N ILE A 261 10.87 -12.63 23.28
CA ILE A 261 9.51 -12.15 23.59
C ILE A 261 8.51 -12.60 22.51
N ARG A 262 8.87 -12.45 21.24
CA ARG A 262 7.99 -12.83 20.14
C ARG A 262 7.75 -14.34 20.07
N LYS A 263 8.77 -15.18 20.33
CA LYS A 263 8.60 -16.64 20.43
C LYS A 263 7.67 -17.02 21.59
N GLN A 264 7.88 -16.45 22.78
CA GLN A 264 7.02 -16.67 23.94
C GLN A 264 5.58 -16.19 23.67
N PHE A 265 5.44 -15.04 23.00
CA PHE A 265 4.13 -14.55 22.57
C PHE A 265 3.41 -15.55 21.66
N LEU A 266 4.08 -16.10 20.63
CA LEU A 266 3.49 -17.08 19.73
C LEU A 266 3.07 -18.37 20.47
N THR A 267 3.91 -18.88 21.36
CA THR A 267 3.58 -20.04 22.19
C THR A 267 2.30 -19.77 22.98
N ASN A 268 2.25 -18.67 23.72
CA ASN A 268 1.07 -18.31 24.53
C ASN A 268 -0.17 -18.05 23.66
N TRP A 269 0.00 -17.47 22.46
CA TRP A 269 -1.09 -17.20 21.53
C TRP A 269 -1.68 -18.51 20.98
N ASN A 270 -0.85 -19.44 20.57
CA ASN A 270 -1.27 -20.72 20.00
C ASN A 270 -2.00 -21.59 21.01
N GLU A 271 -1.59 -21.58 22.29
CA GLU A 271 -2.25 -22.34 23.34
C GLU A 271 -3.70 -21.90 23.57
N ASP A 272 -3.95 -20.58 23.64
CA ASP A 272 -5.20 -20.07 24.18
C ASP A 272 -6.01 -19.19 23.21
N ARG A 273 -5.38 -18.59 22.20
CA ARG A 273 -5.94 -17.43 21.45
C ARG A 273 -6.15 -17.67 19.97
N ALA A 274 -5.26 -18.40 19.30
CA ALA A 274 -5.26 -18.57 17.83
C ALA A 274 -6.63 -18.99 17.28
N LYS A 275 -7.34 -19.86 17.97
CA LYS A 275 -8.68 -20.34 17.59
C LYS A 275 -9.72 -19.20 17.50
N TYR A 276 -9.61 -18.18 18.34
CA TYR A 276 -10.59 -17.11 18.47
C TYR A 276 -10.18 -15.83 17.72
N TYR A 277 -8.88 -15.70 17.46
CA TYR A 277 -8.26 -14.53 16.83
C TYR A 277 -7.26 -15.01 15.77
N PRO A 278 -7.74 -15.60 14.65
CA PRO A 278 -6.86 -16.01 13.56
C PRO A 278 -6.12 -14.78 13.01
N ASN A 279 -4.82 -14.95 12.71
CA ASN A 279 -3.98 -13.86 12.21
C ASN A 279 -2.93 -14.43 11.27
N VAL A 280 -2.92 -13.96 10.03
CA VAL A 280 -2.05 -14.45 8.96
C VAL A 280 -0.56 -14.29 9.29
N ILE A 281 -0.19 -13.22 10.02
CA ILE A 281 1.21 -12.98 10.41
C ILE A 281 1.64 -14.05 11.44
N PHE A 282 0.79 -14.39 12.40
CA PHE A 282 1.13 -15.40 13.41
C PHE A 282 1.15 -16.81 12.81
N GLU A 283 0.30 -17.10 11.83
CA GLU A 283 0.36 -18.34 11.06
C GLU A 283 1.70 -18.42 10.28
N TYR A 284 2.11 -17.33 9.65
CA TYR A 284 3.41 -17.25 8.97
C TYR A 284 4.58 -17.38 9.95
N HIS A 285 4.52 -16.74 11.13
CA HIS A 285 5.54 -16.89 12.17
C HIS A 285 5.64 -18.32 12.70
N ASN A 286 4.53 -19.04 12.82
CA ASN A 286 4.56 -20.46 13.18
C ASN A 286 5.28 -21.30 12.11
N LEU A 287 4.96 -21.04 10.82
CA LEU A 287 5.64 -21.71 9.72
C LEU A 287 7.17 -21.45 9.73
N LEU A 288 7.60 -20.21 10.02
CA LEU A 288 9.01 -19.88 10.16
C LEU A 288 9.66 -20.60 11.36
N SER A 289 8.94 -20.70 12.49
CA SER A 289 9.42 -21.41 13.68
C SER A 289 9.57 -22.91 13.42
N ASP A 290 8.61 -23.54 12.76
CA ASP A 290 8.65 -24.96 12.41
C ASP A 290 9.81 -25.31 11.47
N ASN A 291 10.27 -24.33 10.67
CA ASN A 291 11.41 -24.45 9.76
C ASN A 291 12.73 -23.90 10.34
N ASN A 292 12.80 -23.52 11.61
CA ASN A 292 13.95 -22.91 12.27
C ASN A 292 14.45 -21.62 11.60
N MET A 293 13.55 -20.84 10.97
CA MET A 293 13.85 -19.60 10.25
C MET A 293 13.41 -18.33 10.99
N PHE A 294 12.73 -18.47 12.14
CA PHE A 294 12.13 -17.36 12.85
C PHE A 294 13.13 -16.27 13.26
N ASP A 295 14.30 -16.66 13.80
CA ASP A 295 15.31 -15.73 14.27
C ASP A 295 15.91 -14.94 13.11
N GLN A 296 16.31 -15.63 12.04
CA GLN A 296 16.84 -15.02 10.82
C GLN A 296 15.85 -14.04 10.20
N TYR A 297 14.57 -14.41 10.19
CA TYR A 297 13.52 -13.55 9.70
C TYR A 297 13.39 -12.25 10.52
N PHE A 298 13.40 -12.33 11.85
CA PHE A 298 13.33 -11.15 12.69
C PHE A 298 14.55 -10.26 12.61
N TYR A 299 15.74 -10.85 12.49
CA TYR A 299 16.95 -10.09 12.17
C TYR A 299 16.80 -9.34 10.84
N TRP A 300 16.38 -10.04 9.78
CA TRP A 300 16.15 -9.42 8.48
C TRP A 300 15.07 -8.33 8.53
N LEU A 301 13.96 -8.55 9.21
CA LEU A 301 12.85 -7.61 9.36
C LEU A 301 13.27 -6.30 10.01
N LEU A 302 14.18 -6.35 11.01
CA LEU A 302 14.55 -5.22 11.86
C LEU A 302 15.96 -4.66 11.56
N LYS A 303 16.65 -5.17 10.56
CA LYS A 303 18.06 -4.87 10.28
C LYS A 303 18.39 -3.38 10.17
N ASP A 304 17.50 -2.59 9.56
CA ASP A 304 17.73 -1.17 9.32
C ASP A 304 17.44 -0.27 10.54
N GLY A 305 16.85 -0.84 11.60
CA GLY A 305 16.60 -0.16 12.86
C GLY A 305 17.78 -0.20 13.85
N SER A 306 18.64 -1.21 13.75
CA SER A 306 19.76 -1.41 14.67
C SER A 306 21.02 -1.87 13.95
N LEU A 307 21.55 -1.03 13.08
CA LEU A 307 22.82 -1.32 12.36
C LEU A 307 23.96 -1.68 13.31
N SER A 308 24.02 -1.10 14.51
CA SER A 308 25.05 -1.40 15.51
C SER A 308 24.93 -2.80 16.17
N GLU A 309 23.78 -3.45 16.09
CA GLU A 309 23.57 -4.81 16.61
C GLU A 309 23.86 -5.89 15.54
N PHE A 310 23.85 -5.52 14.25
CA PHE A 310 24.13 -6.43 13.13
C PHE A 310 25.62 -6.57 12.79
N ASP A 311 26.45 -5.58 13.18
CA ASP A 311 27.88 -5.57 12.90
C ASP A 311 28.71 -6.38 13.94
N LYS A 312 28.04 -7.12 14.82
CA LYS A 312 28.62 -7.99 15.84
C LYS A 312 28.31 -9.45 15.59
#